data_10ff770fe2edf486dd4719aec060ada3
#
_entry.id   10ff770fe2edf486dd4719aec060ada3
#
_cell.length_a   1.000
_cell.length_b   1.000
_cell.length_c   1.000
_cell.angle_alpha   90.00
_cell.angle_beta   90.00
_cell.angle_gamma   90.00
#
_symmetry.space_group_name_H-M   'P 1'
#
loop_
_entity.id
_entity.type
_entity.pdbx_description
1 polymer ?
#
loop_
_entity_poly.entity_id
_entity_poly.type
_entity_poly.pdbx_seq_one_letter_code
_entity_poly.pdbx_strand_id
1 'polypeptide(L)'
;MGNQTSRLIFPAKPDYIVALRLAAAAVGNKAGLNIDEIDHLMLLTSQAFNLLMLEGSKHIEADITENGGSLEISFSAVEYHDGQVETESRNVLKKALLKSLTRKCCMIHKGRIVACVAAGALGDSDMRTYGRQV
;
A
#
# COMPACT_ATOMS: atom_id res chain seq x y z
N MET A 1 10.96 -11.53 20.79
CA MET A 1 10.75 -12.19 19.53
C MET A 1 10.99 -11.20 18.39
N GLY A 2 11.68 -11.65 17.39
CA GLY A 2 12.01 -10.80 16.26
C GLY A 2 10.80 -10.53 15.37
N ASN A 3 10.89 -9.47 14.61
CA ASN A 3 9.91 -9.15 13.58
C ASN A 3 10.01 -10.15 12.44
N GLN A 4 8.88 -10.45 11.83
CA GLN A 4 8.83 -11.35 10.69
C GLN A 4 8.51 -10.53 9.44
N THR A 5 9.32 -10.70 8.41
CA THR A 5 9.15 -9.98 7.15
C THR A 5 8.93 -10.97 6.02
N SER A 6 7.88 -10.73 5.25
CA SER A 6 7.60 -11.47 4.03
C SER A 6 7.90 -10.56 2.85
N ARG A 7 8.62 -11.06 1.88
CA ARG A 7 8.99 -10.30 0.69
C ARG A 7 8.34 -10.89 -0.54
N LEU A 8 7.69 -10.04 -1.33
CA LEU A 8 7.02 -10.43 -2.56
C LEU A 8 7.45 -9.50 -3.67
N ILE A 9 7.69 -10.07 -4.84
CA ILE A 9 8.05 -9.29 -6.03
C ILE A 9 7.10 -9.68 -7.14
N PHE A 10 6.39 -8.71 -7.70
CA PHE A 10 5.46 -8.93 -8.80
C PHE A 10 5.77 -8.01 -9.96
N PRO A 11 5.49 -8.46 -11.20
CA PRO A 11 5.47 -7.55 -12.33
C PRO A 11 4.49 -6.40 -12.07
N ALA A 12 4.84 -5.20 -12.51
CA ALA A 12 4.01 -4.02 -12.30
C ALA A 12 2.87 -4.00 -13.32
N LYS A 13 1.96 -4.95 -13.20
CA LYS A 13 0.80 -5.14 -14.08
C LYS A 13 -0.46 -5.27 -13.24
N PRO A 14 -1.60 -4.77 -13.72
CA PRO A 14 -2.86 -4.81 -12.94
C PRO A 14 -3.25 -6.20 -12.48
N ASP A 15 -2.89 -7.24 -13.24
CA ASP A 15 -3.26 -8.63 -12.92
C ASP A 15 -2.72 -9.06 -11.56
N TYR A 16 -1.63 -8.45 -11.08
CA TYR A 16 -0.97 -8.86 -9.84
C TYR A 16 -1.46 -8.10 -8.61
N ILE A 17 -2.32 -7.10 -8.78
CA ILE A 17 -2.86 -6.33 -7.65
C ILE A 17 -3.62 -7.25 -6.70
N VAL A 18 -4.45 -8.15 -7.24
CA VAL A 18 -5.24 -9.06 -6.42
C VAL A 18 -4.35 -9.97 -5.59
N ALA A 19 -3.30 -10.52 -6.19
CA ALA A 19 -2.37 -11.40 -5.49
C ALA A 19 -1.71 -10.69 -4.32
N LEU A 20 -1.26 -9.45 -4.53
CA LEU A 20 -0.62 -8.68 -3.47
C LEU A 20 -1.61 -8.30 -2.36
N ARG A 21 -2.85 -7.93 -2.74
CA ARG A 21 -3.89 -7.63 -1.76
C ARG A 21 -4.21 -8.84 -0.88
N LEU A 22 -4.31 -10.02 -1.49
CA LEU A 22 -4.60 -11.25 -0.75
C LEU A 22 -3.45 -11.60 0.18
N ALA A 23 -2.21 -11.43 -0.25
CA ALA A 23 -1.05 -11.66 0.59
C ALA A 23 -1.04 -10.70 1.79
N ALA A 24 -1.30 -9.42 1.55
CA ALA A 24 -1.36 -8.43 2.63
C ALA A 24 -2.48 -8.75 3.61
N ALA A 25 -3.64 -9.15 3.10
CA ALA A 25 -4.78 -9.52 3.94
C ALA A 25 -4.47 -10.74 4.81
N ALA A 26 -3.80 -11.74 4.24
CA ALA A 26 -3.44 -12.94 4.98
C ALA A 26 -2.48 -12.63 6.14
N VAL A 27 -1.45 -11.82 5.87
CA VAL A 27 -0.51 -11.41 6.91
C VAL A 27 -1.19 -10.51 7.94
N GLY A 28 -2.07 -9.62 7.50
CA GLY A 28 -2.84 -8.76 8.38
C GLY A 28 -3.71 -9.56 9.34
N ASN A 29 -4.38 -10.58 8.82
CA ASN A 29 -5.19 -11.47 9.65
C ASN A 29 -4.33 -12.17 10.71
N LYS A 30 -3.17 -12.67 10.31
CA LYS A 30 -2.23 -13.31 11.22
C LYS A 30 -1.73 -12.34 12.29
N ALA A 31 -1.53 -11.08 11.93
CA ALA A 31 -1.05 -10.05 12.85
C ALA A 31 -2.14 -9.54 13.80
N GLY A 32 -3.37 -10.01 13.66
CA GLY A 32 -4.46 -9.64 14.56
C GLY A 32 -5.26 -8.43 14.14
N LEU A 33 -5.14 -8.00 12.89
CA LEU A 33 -5.95 -6.89 12.38
C LEU A 33 -7.41 -7.33 12.24
N ASN A 34 -8.34 -6.42 12.53
CA ASN A 34 -9.76 -6.69 12.33
C ASN A 34 -10.13 -6.49 10.85
N ILE A 35 -11.39 -6.78 10.52
CA ILE A 35 -11.86 -6.71 9.13
C ILE A 35 -11.69 -5.32 8.54
N ASP A 36 -12.03 -4.28 9.29
CA ASP A 36 -11.93 -2.91 8.82
C ASP A 36 -10.47 -2.50 8.57
N GLU A 37 -9.59 -2.93 9.45
CA GLU A 37 -8.15 -2.68 9.32
C GLU A 37 -7.57 -3.42 8.11
N ILE A 38 -8.03 -4.65 7.87
CA ILE A 38 -7.62 -5.42 6.69
C ILE A 38 -8.12 -4.76 5.41
N ASP A 39 -9.37 -4.30 5.39
CA ASP A 39 -9.91 -3.58 4.23
C ASP A 39 -9.10 -2.32 3.95
N HIS A 40 -8.74 -1.59 4.98
CA HIS A 40 -7.90 -0.40 4.87
C HIS A 40 -6.53 -0.77 4.29
N LEU A 41 -5.92 -1.83 4.78
CA LEU A 41 -4.63 -2.33 4.30
C LEU A 41 -4.71 -2.73 2.82
N MET A 42 -5.78 -3.41 2.42
CA MET A 42 -5.97 -3.81 1.03
C MET A 42 -6.14 -2.60 0.11
N LEU A 43 -6.84 -1.57 0.57
CA LEU A 43 -6.99 -0.34 -0.18
C LEU A 43 -5.66 0.38 -0.35
N LEU A 44 -4.89 0.51 0.72
CA LEU A 44 -3.54 1.09 0.67
C LEU A 44 -2.66 0.33 -0.32
N THR A 45 -2.71 -0.99 -0.27
CA THR A 45 -1.93 -1.85 -1.16
C THR A 45 -2.28 -1.59 -2.61
N SER A 46 -3.57 -1.52 -2.94
CA SER A 46 -4.02 -1.26 -4.29
C SER A 46 -3.57 0.11 -4.79
N GLN A 47 -3.71 1.12 -3.97
CA GLN A 47 -3.35 2.49 -4.35
C GLN A 47 -1.84 2.65 -4.52
N ALA A 48 -1.06 2.05 -3.62
CA ALA A 48 0.40 2.09 -3.72
C ALA A 48 0.89 1.38 -4.98
N PHE A 49 0.34 0.20 -5.26
CA PHE A 49 0.69 -0.56 -6.46
C PHE A 49 0.38 0.25 -7.71
N ASN A 50 -0.81 0.83 -7.79
CA ASN A 50 -1.22 1.64 -8.94
C ASN A 50 -0.31 2.86 -9.12
N LEU A 51 0.04 3.54 -8.03
CA LEU A 51 0.91 4.70 -8.12
C LEU A 51 2.29 4.33 -8.67
N LEU A 52 2.90 3.28 -8.13
CA LEU A 52 4.22 2.85 -8.58
C LEU A 52 4.17 2.36 -10.04
N MET A 53 3.09 1.70 -10.43
CA MET A 53 2.89 1.26 -11.80
C MET A 53 2.81 2.46 -12.75
N LEU A 54 2.08 3.51 -12.35
CA LEU A 54 1.96 4.73 -13.14
C LEU A 54 3.28 5.51 -13.22
N GLU A 55 4.13 5.36 -12.22
CA GLU A 55 5.44 6.01 -12.22
C GLU A 55 6.48 5.28 -13.07
N GLY A 56 6.11 4.15 -13.68
CA GLY A 56 6.97 3.46 -14.62
C GLY A 56 7.79 2.32 -14.06
N SER A 57 7.40 1.79 -12.91
CA SER A 57 8.04 0.61 -12.35
C SER A 57 7.85 -0.60 -13.25
N LYS A 58 8.85 -1.45 -13.40
CA LYS A 58 8.71 -2.72 -14.11
C LYS A 58 8.28 -3.83 -13.17
N HIS A 59 8.81 -3.82 -11.95
CA HIS A 59 8.44 -4.73 -10.89
C HIS A 59 8.18 -3.94 -9.62
N ILE A 60 7.35 -4.48 -8.76
CA ILE A 60 7.06 -3.89 -7.47
C ILE A 60 7.38 -4.91 -6.40
N GLU A 61 8.24 -4.51 -5.46
CA GLU A 61 8.60 -5.33 -4.32
C GLU A 61 7.82 -4.85 -3.11
N ALA A 62 7.18 -5.77 -2.42
CA ALA A 62 6.46 -5.47 -1.20
C ALA A 62 7.07 -6.25 -0.04
N ASP A 63 7.50 -5.54 0.99
CA ASP A 63 7.99 -6.12 2.23
C ASP A 63 6.93 -5.90 3.31
N ILE A 64 6.39 -6.98 3.83
CA ILE A 64 5.35 -6.95 4.86
C ILE A 64 5.98 -7.42 6.17
N THR A 65 6.04 -6.53 7.15
CA THR A 65 6.68 -6.82 8.43
C THR A 65 5.66 -6.78 9.56
N GLU A 66 5.60 -7.86 10.33
CA GLU A 66 4.77 -7.93 11.53
C GLU A 66 5.58 -7.47 12.73
N ASN A 67 5.00 -6.56 13.52
CA ASN A 67 5.62 -6.00 14.72
C ASN A 67 4.67 -6.12 15.91
N GLY A 68 4.33 -7.35 16.33
CA GLY A 68 3.55 -7.54 17.54
C GLY A 68 2.29 -6.69 17.63
N GLY A 69 1.33 -6.89 16.74
CA GLY A 69 0.07 -6.14 16.74
C GLY A 69 0.03 -4.99 15.75
N SER A 70 1.11 -4.76 15.03
CA SER A 70 1.11 -3.79 13.94
C SER A 70 1.71 -4.45 12.69
N LEU A 71 1.41 -3.84 11.56
CA LEU A 71 1.89 -4.34 10.28
C LEU A 71 2.42 -3.16 9.48
N GLU A 72 3.65 -3.26 9.04
CA GLU A 72 4.26 -2.29 8.16
C GLU A 72 4.42 -2.92 6.79
N ILE A 73 3.99 -2.22 5.75
CA ILE A 73 4.18 -2.67 4.38
C ILE A 73 4.95 -1.60 3.62
N SER A 74 6.04 -2.02 2.99
CA SER A 74 6.90 -1.15 2.21
C SER A 74 6.85 -1.59 0.76
N PHE A 75 6.44 -0.69 -0.11
CA PHE A 75 6.38 -0.93 -1.56
C PHE A 75 7.53 -0.20 -2.21
N SER A 76 8.33 -0.92 -3.00
CA SER A 76 9.47 -0.33 -3.69
C SER A 76 9.40 -0.66 -5.18
N ALA A 77 9.74 0.32 -5.99
CA ALA A 77 9.86 0.13 -7.42
C ALA A 77 11.19 -0.55 -7.72
N VAL A 78 11.12 -1.64 -8.48
CA VAL A 78 12.31 -2.34 -8.96
C VAL A 78 12.42 -2.05 -10.45
N GLU A 79 13.62 -1.76 -10.91
CA GLU A 79 13.86 -1.37 -12.31
C GLU A 79 13.04 -0.13 -12.68
N TYR A 80 13.06 0.86 -11.79
CA TYR A 80 12.36 2.12 -12.00
C TYR A 80 13.06 2.93 -13.09
N HIS A 81 12.29 3.36 -14.08
CA HIS A 81 12.79 4.23 -15.14
C HIS A 81 12.18 5.60 -15.01
N ASP A 82 13.02 6.56 -14.68
CA ASP A 82 12.64 7.95 -14.65
C ASP A 82 12.63 8.47 -16.10
N GLY A 83 11.61 9.19 -16.49
CA GLY A 83 11.55 9.80 -17.81
C GLY A 83 10.56 9.20 -18.77
N GLN A 84 9.65 8.39 -18.34
CA GLN A 84 8.52 7.99 -19.18
C GLN A 84 7.70 9.21 -19.56
N VAL A 85 7.24 9.24 -20.79
CA VAL A 85 6.36 10.30 -21.24
C VAL A 85 5.05 10.19 -20.47
N GLU A 86 4.71 11.24 -19.74
CA GLU A 86 3.48 11.27 -18.97
C GLU A 86 2.37 11.94 -19.77
N THR A 87 1.23 11.28 -19.81
CA THR A 87 0.02 11.85 -20.38
C THR A 87 -0.70 12.65 -19.32
N GLU A 88 -1.55 13.58 -19.76
CA GLU A 88 -2.35 14.36 -18.84
C GLU A 88 -3.23 13.49 -17.97
N SER A 89 -3.87 12.47 -18.55
CA SER A 89 -4.71 11.53 -17.81
C SER A 89 -3.92 10.80 -16.73
N ARG A 90 -2.71 10.37 -17.07
CA ARG A 90 -1.84 9.69 -16.12
C ARG A 90 -1.46 10.61 -14.97
N ASN A 91 -1.14 11.87 -15.25
CA ASN A 91 -0.80 12.85 -14.23
C ASN A 91 -1.94 13.12 -13.28
N VAL A 92 -3.17 13.24 -13.81
CA VAL A 92 -4.35 13.44 -12.98
C VAL A 92 -4.55 12.25 -12.03
N LEU A 93 -4.43 11.03 -12.55
CA LEU A 93 -4.58 9.83 -11.75
C LEU A 93 -3.48 9.72 -10.69
N LYS A 94 -2.23 10.01 -11.05
CA LYS A 94 -1.12 10.01 -10.09
C LYS A 94 -1.36 10.98 -8.95
N LYS A 95 -1.81 12.19 -9.26
CA LYS A 95 -2.11 13.20 -8.23
C LYS A 95 -3.22 12.74 -7.30
N ALA A 96 -4.27 12.14 -7.86
CA ALA A 96 -5.38 11.64 -7.05
C ALA A 96 -4.93 10.52 -6.12
N LEU A 97 -4.14 9.58 -6.61
CA LEU A 97 -3.61 8.49 -5.80
C LEU A 97 -2.67 9.00 -4.70
N LEU A 98 -1.79 9.92 -5.05
CA LEU A 98 -0.85 10.50 -4.10
C LEU A 98 -1.59 11.20 -2.96
N LYS A 99 -2.61 11.98 -3.31
CA LYS A 99 -3.43 12.67 -2.32
C LYS A 99 -4.16 11.68 -1.41
N SER A 100 -4.70 10.62 -1.98
CA SER A 100 -5.39 9.58 -1.21
C SER A 100 -4.45 8.87 -0.25
N LEU A 101 -3.25 8.53 -0.71
CA LEU A 101 -2.26 7.84 0.13
C LEU A 101 -1.77 8.71 1.29
N THR A 102 -1.51 10.00 1.05
CA THR A 102 -1.03 10.88 2.11
C THR A 102 -2.03 11.03 3.25
N ARG A 103 -3.32 10.88 2.97
CA ARG A 103 -4.35 10.92 3.99
C ARG A 103 -4.36 9.68 4.88
N LYS A 104 -3.69 8.61 4.49
CA LYS A 104 -3.78 7.30 5.13
C LYS A 104 -2.50 6.91 5.87
N CYS A 105 -1.76 7.90 6.33
CA CYS A 105 -0.57 7.68 7.15
C CYS A 105 0.51 6.92 6.40
N CYS A 106 0.86 7.40 5.22
CA CYS A 106 1.94 6.83 4.45
C CYS A 106 3.12 7.76 4.39
N MET A 107 4.30 7.18 4.36
CA MET A 107 5.51 7.89 3.98
C MET A 107 5.74 7.61 2.50
N ILE A 108 5.79 8.66 1.70
CA ILE A 108 5.93 8.52 0.25
C ILE A 108 7.21 9.22 -0.19
N HIS A 109 8.03 8.48 -0.87
CA HIS A 109 9.23 9.00 -1.49
C HIS A 109 9.33 8.39 -2.88
N LYS A 110 10.01 9.06 -3.79
CA LYS A 110 10.10 8.61 -5.17
C LYS A 110 10.48 7.14 -5.26
N GLY A 111 9.63 6.33 -5.88
CA GLY A 111 9.86 4.91 -6.04
C GLY A 111 9.65 4.07 -4.79
N ARG A 112 9.19 4.66 -3.69
CA ARG A 112 8.98 3.93 -2.43
C ARG A 112 7.81 4.50 -1.64
N ILE A 113 6.99 3.60 -1.12
CA ILE A 113 5.83 3.95 -0.30
C ILE A 113 5.85 3.05 0.94
N VAL A 114 5.73 3.65 2.11
CA VAL A 114 5.68 2.90 3.37
C VAL A 114 4.37 3.22 4.07
N ALA A 115 3.63 2.19 4.45
CA ALA A 115 2.38 2.32 5.18
C ALA A 115 2.43 1.45 6.43
N CYS A 116 1.75 1.89 7.49
CA CYS A 116 1.69 1.15 8.73
C CYS A 116 0.23 1.08 9.21
N VAL A 117 -0.20 -0.12 9.60
CA VAL A 117 -1.53 -0.34 10.17
C VAL A 117 -1.36 -1.09 11.48
N ALA A 118 -1.87 -0.53 12.57
CA ALA A 118 -1.78 -1.14 13.89
C ALA A 118 -3.14 -1.71 14.30
N ALA A 119 -3.12 -2.87 14.96
CA ALA A 119 -4.33 -3.48 15.49
C ALA A 119 -4.96 -2.54 16.51
N GLY A 120 -6.25 -2.24 16.33
CA GLY A 120 -6.98 -1.33 17.20
C GLY A 120 -6.79 0.14 16.87
N ALA A 121 -5.98 0.48 15.87
CA ALA A 121 -5.75 1.87 15.47
C ALA A 121 -6.99 2.51 14.85
N LEU A 122 -7.81 1.72 14.16
CA LEU A 122 -9.07 2.20 13.57
C LEU A 122 -10.21 1.95 14.54
N GLY A 123 -10.38 2.86 15.50
CA GLY A 123 -11.52 2.84 16.40
C GLY A 123 -12.73 3.47 15.74
N ASP A 124 -13.87 3.47 16.46
CA ASP A 124 -15.13 4.00 15.91
C ASP A 124 -14.99 5.45 15.43
N SER A 125 -14.30 6.29 16.19
CA SER A 125 -14.12 7.68 15.80
C SER A 125 -13.23 7.80 14.54
N ASP A 126 -12.20 7.00 14.45
CA ASP A 126 -11.31 6.99 13.30
C ASP A 126 -12.04 6.49 12.06
N MET A 127 -12.85 5.46 12.22
CA MET A 127 -13.65 4.92 11.12
C MET A 127 -14.64 5.96 10.59
N ARG A 128 -15.28 6.71 11.49
CA ARG A 128 -16.21 7.76 11.07
C ARG A 128 -15.51 8.87 10.33
N THR A 129 -14.33 9.26 10.80
CA THR A 129 -13.53 10.28 10.13
C THR A 129 -13.11 9.81 8.74
N TYR A 130 -12.65 8.58 8.65
CA TYR A 130 -12.24 7.98 7.39
C TYR A 130 -13.41 7.93 6.41
N GLY A 131 -14.57 7.48 6.87
CA GLY A 131 -15.77 7.41 6.03
C GLY A 131 -16.21 8.75 5.49
N ARG A 132 -16.04 9.82 6.27
CA ARG A 132 -16.41 11.17 5.83
C ARG A 132 -15.49 11.72 4.76
N GLN A 133 -14.26 11.24 4.70
CA GLN A 133 -13.28 11.69 3.72
C GLN A 133 -13.45 11.01 2.38
N VAL A 134 -14.18 9.93 2.36
CA VAL A 134 -14.51 9.21 1.14
C VAL A 134 -15.75 9.80 0.51
#